data_3a2a72d62810a7f35877102872965b85
#
_entry.id   3a2a72d62810a7f35877102872965b85
#
_cell.length_a   1.000
_cell.length_b   1.000
_cell.length_c   1.000
_cell.angle_alpha   90.00
_cell.angle_beta   90.00
_cell.angle_gamma   90.00
#
_symmetry.space_group_name_H-M   'P 1'
#
loop_
_entity.id
_entity.type
_entity.pdbx_description
1 polymer ?
#
loop_
_entity_poly.entity_id
_entity_poly.type
_entity_poly.pdbx_seq_one_letter_code
_entity_poly.pdbx_strand_id
1 'polypeptide(L)'
;MRKLMLSLLLMMAAMGAKAQFEKGTTYVAASTTSLGLFYSSSEKLNFGLDFTGGYFVQSAWMLYGKLGYDHTRYTDHFQMGVGGRYYFTQNGIYMGLGLQYEHATKSVNNLQLCPEVGYAFFVNRFITIEPAVYYHMSLNDFSDGSKVGLKLGLGFYF
;
A
#
# COMPACT_ATOMS: atom_id res chain seq x y z
N MET A 1 20.19 22.31 -13.78
CA MET A 1 18.78 22.23 -14.22
C MET A 1 18.02 21.03 -13.63
N ARG A 2 18.52 19.78 -13.72
CA ARG A 2 17.84 18.59 -13.15
C ARG A 2 17.57 18.69 -11.63
N LYS A 3 18.54 19.19 -10.85
CA LYS A 3 18.40 19.32 -9.38
C LYS A 3 17.38 20.40 -8.99
N LEU A 4 17.28 21.48 -9.78
CA LEU A 4 16.28 22.55 -9.58
C LEU A 4 14.87 22.07 -9.93
N MET A 5 14.70 21.27 -10.97
CA MET A 5 13.40 20.68 -11.30
C MET A 5 12.94 19.69 -10.21
N LEU A 6 13.88 18.92 -9.65
CA LEU A 6 13.56 17.98 -8.56
C LEU A 6 13.15 18.70 -7.28
N SER A 7 13.85 19.79 -6.93
CA SER A 7 13.49 20.58 -5.74
C SER A 7 12.18 21.35 -5.91
N LEU A 8 11.87 21.82 -7.11
CA LEU A 8 10.60 22.47 -7.43
C LEU A 8 9.44 21.47 -7.38
N LEU A 9 9.65 20.25 -7.88
CA LEU A 9 8.67 19.17 -7.82
C LEU A 9 8.38 18.76 -6.36
N LEU A 10 9.41 18.66 -5.53
CA LEU A 10 9.30 18.38 -4.10
C LEU A 10 8.58 19.52 -3.34
N MET A 11 8.85 20.79 -3.69
CA MET A 11 8.14 21.93 -3.10
C MET A 11 6.66 21.96 -3.48
N MET A 12 6.30 21.69 -4.74
CA MET A 12 4.90 21.63 -5.15
C MET A 12 4.14 20.47 -4.48
N ALA A 13 4.79 19.33 -4.27
CA ALA A 13 4.21 18.21 -3.55
C ALA A 13 3.91 18.54 -2.07
N ALA A 14 4.76 19.35 -1.42
CA ALA A 14 4.60 19.72 -0.02
C ALA A 14 3.45 20.72 0.25
N MET A 15 3.01 21.48 -0.73
CA MET A 15 1.99 22.54 -0.54
C MET A 15 0.54 22.04 -0.62
N GLY A 16 0.28 20.85 -1.15
CA GLY A 16 -1.08 20.32 -1.39
C GLY A 16 -1.65 19.39 -0.33
N ALA A 17 -0.84 18.89 0.58
CA ALA A 17 -1.20 17.74 1.41
C ALA A 17 -2.04 18.04 2.67
N LYS A 18 -2.19 19.31 3.06
CA LYS A 18 -2.76 19.64 4.39
C LYS A 18 -4.27 19.45 4.52
N ALA A 19 -5.04 19.55 3.43
CA ALA A 19 -6.50 19.49 3.48
C ALA A 19 -7.10 18.09 3.20
N GLN A 20 -6.27 17.11 2.88
CA GLN A 20 -6.72 15.82 2.34
C GLN A 20 -6.67 14.68 3.34
N PHE A 21 -5.92 14.84 4.44
CA PHE A 21 -5.84 13.85 5.52
C PHE A 21 -6.69 14.26 6.73
N GLU A 22 -7.85 14.89 6.47
CA GLU A 22 -8.74 15.35 7.52
C GLU A 22 -9.74 14.26 7.92
N LYS A 23 -10.20 14.32 9.17
CA LYS A 23 -11.28 13.47 9.66
C LYS A 23 -12.50 13.57 8.75
N GLY A 24 -13.05 12.43 8.36
CA GLY A 24 -14.23 12.34 7.51
C GLY A 24 -13.92 12.08 6.03
N THR A 25 -12.67 12.21 5.60
CA THR A 25 -12.26 11.88 4.24
C THR A 25 -12.38 10.39 3.99
N THR A 26 -12.99 10.03 2.87
CA THR A 26 -13.05 8.66 2.36
C THR A 26 -11.91 8.42 1.37
N TYR A 27 -11.31 7.26 1.47
CA TYR A 27 -10.19 6.84 0.62
C TYR A 27 -10.54 5.58 -0.15
N VAL A 28 -10.26 5.56 -1.45
CA VAL A 28 -10.35 4.37 -2.29
C VAL A 28 -9.07 4.29 -3.13
N ALA A 29 -8.46 3.13 -3.20
CA ALA A 29 -7.27 2.94 -4.02
C ALA A 29 -7.27 1.60 -4.73
N ALA A 30 -6.63 1.60 -5.90
CA ALA A 30 -6.19 0.40 -6.58
C ALA A 30 -4.66 0.41 -6.63
N SER A 31 -4.05 -0.70 -6.29
CA SER A 31 -2.59 -0.84 -6.32
C SER A 31 -2.16 -2.15 -6.97
N THR A 32 -1.01 -2.11 -7.61
CA THR A 32 -0.35 -3.31 -8.13
C THR A 32 0.90 -3.61 -7.34
N THR A 33 1.05 -4.86 -6.93
CA THR A 33 2.22 -5.39 -6.22
C THR A 33 3.25 -6.00 -7.18
N SER A 34 2.98 -5.97 -8.49
CA SER A 34 3.80 -6.63 -9.52
C SER A 34 5.04 -5.86 -9.99
N LEU A 35 5.38 -4.73 -9.38
CA LEU A 35 6.70 -4.13 -9.58
C LEU A 35 7.77 -4.89 -8.80
N GLY A 36 7.71 -6.23 -8.85
CA GLY A 36 8.51 -7.14 -8.04
C GLY A 36 10.01 -6.96 -8.20
N LEU A 37 10.59 -6.22 -7.28
CA LEU A 37 11.94 -6.50 -6.81
C LEU A 37 11.81 -7.51 -5.66
N PHE A 38 11.30 -8.70 -5.96
CA PHE A 38 11.32 -9.79 -5.00
C PHE A 38 12.76 -10.33 -4.90
N TYR A 39 13.37 -10.15 -3.75
CA TYR A 39 14.50 -10.94 -3.36
C TYR A 39 14.00 -12.27 -2.78
N SER A 40 13.47 -13.11 -3.66
CA SER A 40 13.22 -14.50 -3.40
C SER A 40 13.65 -15.28 -4.63
N SER A 41 14.54 -16.22 -4.43
CA SER A 41 15.27 -16.96 -5.48
C SER A 41 14.41 -17.82 -6.41
N SER A 42 13.09 -17.82 -6.32
CA SER A 42 12.24 -18.82 -6.97
C SER A 42 10.99 -18.33 -7.68
N GLU A 43 10.60 -17.08 -7.60
CA GLU A 43 9.31 -16.65 -8.17
C GLU A 43 9.43 -15.61 -9.27
N LYS A 44 9.03 -16.06 -10.47
CA LYS A 44 8.82 -15.27 -11.68
C LYS A 44 7.66 -14.29 -11.46
N LEU A 45 7.68 -13.17 -12.21
CA LEU A 45 6.69 -12.10 -12.28
C LEU A 45 5.25 -12.54 -11.92
N ASN A 46 4.80 -12.14 -10.74
CA ASN A 46 3.42 -12.32 -10.30
C ASN A 46 2.67 -11.00 -10.50
N PHE A 47 1.50 -11.05 -11.10
CA PHE A 47 0.64 -9.89 -11.22
C PHE A 47 -0.42 -9.94 -10.13
N GLY A 48 -0.32 -9.02 -9.15
CA GLY A 48 -1.31 -8.84 -8.12
C GLY A 48 -2.04 -7.51 -8.28
N LEU A 49 -3.34 -7.51 -8.03
CA LEU A 49 -4.18 -6.34 -7.98
C LEU A 49 -4.85 -6.25 -6.61
N ASP A 50 -4.63 -5.13 -5.94
CA ASP A 50 -5.22 -4.84 -4.64
C ASP A 50 -6.19 -3.67 -4.73
N PHE A 51 -7.33 -3.80 -4.06
CA PHE A 51 -8.27 -2.72 -3.82
C PHE A 51 -8.28 -2.38 -2.33
N THR A 52 -8.18 -1.11 -2.01
CA THR A 52 -8.19 -0.60 -0.64
C THR A 52 -9.28 0.44 -0.49
N GLY A 53 -10.14 0.26 0.50
CA GLY A 53 -11.12 1.26 0.93
C GLY A 53 -10.77 1.71 2.35
N GLY A 54 -10.76 3.02 2.61
CA GLY A 54 -10.37 3.58 3.90
C GLY A 54 -11.21 4.78 4.30
N TYR A 55 -11.16 5.09 5.59
CA TYR A 55 -11.84 6.24 6.17
C TYR A 55 -10.96 6.89 7.23
N PHE A 56 -10.85 8.22 7.17
CA PHE A 56 -10.10 8.99 8.16
C PHE A 56 -10.96 9.19 9.43
N VAL A 57 -10.68 8.38 10.42
CA VAL A 57 -11.37 8.43 11.74
C VAL A 57 -10.93 9.63 12.56
N GLN A 58 -9.74 10.11 12.32
CA GLN A 58 -9.15 11.32 12.89
C GLN A 58 -8.19 11.92 11.86
N SER A 59 -7.89 13.21 11.96
CA SER A 59 -6.89 13.85 11.10
C SER A 59 -5.57 13.09 11.16
N ALA A 60 -5.03 12.77 9.98
CA ALA A 60 -3.84 11.95 9.79
C ALA A 60 -3.99 10.43 10.10
N TRP A 61 -5.09 9.97 10.72
CA TRP A 61 -5.32 8.57 11.04
C TRP A 61 -6.42 7.97 10.16
N MET A 62 -6.07 6.97 9.36
CA MET A 62 -6.99 6.24 8.49
C MET A 62 -7.08 4.78 8.91
N LEU A 63 -8.30 4.26 9.01
CA LEU A 63 -8.57 2.83 9.02
C LEU A 63 -8.91 2.38 7.61
N TYR A 64 -8.43 1.20 7.21
CA TYR A 64 -8.70 0.67 5.88
C TYR A 64 -9.00 -0.82 5.88
N GLY A 65 -9.78 -1.23 4.88
CA GLY A 65 -9.93 -2.61 4.45
C GLY A 65 -9.29 -2.81 3.08
N LYS A 66 -8.68 -3.96 2.86
CA LYS A 66 -7.99 -4.33 1.65
C LYS A 66 -8.52 -5.67 1.13
N LEU A 67 -8.74 -5.75 -0.19
CA LEU A 67 -9.03 -6.97 -0.92
C LEU A 67 -8.00 -7.11 -2.03
N GLY A 68 -7.35 -8.25 -2.11
CA GLY A 68 -6.33 -8.54 -3.11
C GLY A 68 -6.63 -9.83 -3.87
N TYR A 69 -6.24 -9.84 -5.12
CA TYR A 69 -6.27 -11.02 -5.97
C TYR A 69 -4.94 -11.13 -6.70
N ASP A 70 -4.23 -12.21 -6.44
CA ASP A 70 -2.97 -12.54 -7.11
C ASP A 70 -3.19 -13.74 -8.02
N HIS A 71 -2.97 -13.56 -9.31
CA HIS A 71 -2.98 -14.64 -10.29
C HIS A 71 -1.54 -15.07 -10.58
N THR A 72 -1.21 -16.27 -10.18
CA THR A 72 0.04 -16.95 -10.50
C THR A 72 -0.23 -18.11 -11.46
N ARG A 73 0.71 -18.46 -12.31
CA ARG A 73 0.56 -19.50 -13.35
C ARG A 73 0.01 -20.85 -12.87
N TYR A 74 0.02 -21.09 -11.55
CA TYR A 74 -0.37 -22.38 -10.96
C TYR A 74 -1.32 -22.29 -9.77
N THR A 75 -1.62 -21.07 -9.28
CA THR A 75 -2.44 -20.91 -8.06
C THR A 75 -3.05 -19.51 -8.02
N ASP A 76 -4.33 -19.47 -7.70
CA ASP A 76 -5.04 -18.23 -7.40
C ASP A 76 -4.99 -17.97 -5.90
N HIS A 77 -4.60 -16.77 -5.50
CA HIS A 77 -4.55 -16.33 -4.11
C HIS A 77 -5.56 -15.21 -3.92
N PHE A 78 -6.47 -15.41 -3.01
CA PHE A 78 -7.37 -14.37 -2.53
C PHE A 78 -6.87 -13.86 -1.18
N GLN A 79 -6.77 -12.54 -1.07
CA GLN A 79 -6.25 -11.88 0.13
C GLN A 79 -7.28 -10.90 0.64
N MET A 80 -7.51 -10.88 1.94
CA MET A 80 -8.27 -9.85 2.62
C MET A 80 -7.51 -9.35 3.83
N GLY A 81 -7.64 -8.05 4.09
CA GLY A 81 -6.91 -7.44 5.19
C GLY A 81 -7.60 -6.21 5.74
N VAL A 82 -7.23 -5.87 6.95
CA VAL A 82 -7.63 -4.62 7.62
C VAL A 82 -6.41 -3.99 8.25
N GLY A 83 -6.40 -2.68 8.38
CA GLY A 83 -5.27 -2.00 8.99
C GLY A 83 -5.51 -0.53 9.26
N GLY A 84 -4.47 0.12 9.76
CA GLY A 84 -4.43 1.56 9.99
C GLY A 84 -3.21 2.18 9.30
N ARG A 85 -3.37 3.42 8.87
CA ARG A 85 -2.29 4.27 8.36
C ARG A 85 -2.25 5.57 9.12
N TYR A 86 -1.04 6.01 9.40
CA TYR A 86 -0.76 7.35 9.90
C TYR A 86 -0.06 8.16 8.82
N TYR A 87 -0.59 9.33 8.50
CA TYR A 87 -0.05 10.24 7.49
C TYR A 87 0.66 11.40 8.15
N PHE A 88 1.90 11.65 7.74
CA PHE A 88 2.60 12.87 8.09
C PHE A 88 2.08 14.00 7.21
N THR A 89 1.18 14.80 7.75
CA THR A 89 0.42 15.83 7.01
C THR A 89 1.30 16.91 6.36
N GLN A 90 2.55 17.01 6.79
CA GLN A 90 3.49 18.01 6.27
C GLN A 90 4.11 17.62 4.93
N ASN A 91 4.28 16.32 4.66
CA ASN A 91 5.02 15.84 3.51
C ASN A 91 4.36 14.69 2.74
N GLY A 92 3.22 14.18 3.20
CA GLY A 92 2.51 13.09 2.53
C GLY A 92 3.10 11.69 2.71
N ILE A 93 4.15 11.54 3.52
CA ILE A 93 4.65 10.23 3.91
C ILE A 93 3.60 9.56 4.81
N TYR A 94 3.41 8.26 4.65
CA TYR A 94 2.57 7.50 5.57
C TYR A 94 3.28 6.24 6.04
N MET A 95 2.90 5.80 7.24
CA MET A 95 3.26 4.53 7.82
C MET A 95 1.97 3.75 8.07
N GLY A 96 1.94 2.49 7.69
CA GLY A 96 0.79 1.62 7.87
C GLY A 96 1.15 0.32 8.56
N LEU A 97 0.17 -0.23 9.27
CA LEU A 97 0.23 -1.56 9.83
C LEU A 97 -1.10 -2.25 9.56
N GLY A 98 -1.05 -3.40 8.91
CA GLY A 98 -2.21 -4.20 8.58
C GLY A 98 -2.09 -5.64 9.03
N LEU A 99 -3.23 -6.29 9.21
CA LEU A 99 -3.37 -7.73 9.31
C LEU A 99 -4.00 -8.22 8.03
N GLN A 100 -3.40 -9.19 7.38
CA GLN A 100 -3.84 -9.78 6.13
C GLN A 100 -4.03 -11.28 6.29
N TYR A 101 -5.17 -11.76 5.83
CA TYR A 101 -5.46 -13.18 5.72
C TYR A 101 -5.36 -13.58 4.26
N GLU A 102 -4.53 -14.56 3.97
CA GLU A 102 -4.33 -15.14 2.65
C GLU A 102 -4.92 -16.54 2.61
N HIS A 103 -5.81 -16.76 1.63
CA HIS A 103 -6.37 -18.07 1.33
C HIS A 103 -5.84 -18.56 -0.01
N ALA A 104 -5.05 -19.61 0.03
CA ALA A 104 -4.57 -20.28 -1.18
C ALA A 104 -5.42 -21.53 -1.46
N THR A 105 -5.67 -21.83 -2.71
CA THR A 105 -6.52 -22.94 -3.19
C THR A 105 -6.09 -24.35 -2.68
N LYS A 106 -4.90 -24.47 -2.08
CA LYS A 106 -4.37 -25.74 -1.53
C LYS A 106 -4.37 -25.82 0.00
N SER A 107 -5.39 -25.24 0.66
CA SER A 107 -5.60 -25.38 2.13
C SER A 107 -4.52 -24.78 3.04
N VAL A 108 -3.73 -23.84 2.56
CA VAL A 108 -2.80 -23.10 3.40
C VAL A 108 -3.42 -21.75 3.74
N ASN A 109 -3.87 -21.62 4.97
CA ASN A 109 -4.33 -20.37 5.53
C ASN A 109 -3.15 -19.69 6.20
N ASN A 110 -2.82 -18.48 5.79
CA ASN A 110 -1.72 -17.73 6.35
C ASN A 110 -2.21 -16.37 6.87
N LEU A 111 -1.95 -16.11 8.15
CA LEU A 111 -2.16 -14.80 8.75
C LEU A 111 -0.84 -14.04 8.72
N GLN A 112 -0.86 -12.85 8.17
CA GLN A 112 0.32 -12.02 7.96
C GLN A 112 0.15 -10.65 8.64
N LEU A 113 1.22 -10.18 9.27
CA LEU A 113 1.36 -8.80 9.70
C LEU A 113 2.07 -8.01 8.59
N CYS A 114 1.47 -6.90 8.18
CA CYS A 114 1.90 -6.14 6.99
C CYS A 114 2.24 -4.68 7.36
N PRO A 115 3.42 -4.40 7.92
CA PRO A 115 3.92 -3.03 7.99
C PRO A 115 4.23 -2.50 6.59
N GLU A 116 3.92 -1.22 6.38
CA GLU A 116 4.19 -0.52 5.13
C GLU A 116 4.64 0.92 5.40
N VAL A 117 5.47 1.44 4.50
CA VAL A 117 5.84 2.86 4.44
C VAL A 117 5.70 3.32 3.01
N GLY A 118 5.01 4.41 2.80
CA GLY A 118 4.78 4.95 1.47
C GLY A 118 4.70 6.46 1.45
N TYR A 119 4.47 6.96 0.26
CA TYR A 119 4.35 8.37 -0.02
C TYR A 119 3.10 8.63 -0.87
N ALA A 120 2.21 9.51 -0.42
CA ALA A 120 1.05 9.96 -1.17
C ALA A 120 1.42 11.18 -2.00
N PHE A 121 1.74 10.97 -3.28
CA PHE A 121 2.04 12.03 -4.22
C PHE A 121 0.73 12.52 -4.87
N PHE A 122 0.28 13.71 -4.49
CA PHE A 122 -0.93 14.30 -5.04
C PHE A 122 -0.70 14.84 -6.45
N VAL A 123 -1.38 14.22 -7.42
CA VAL A 123 -1.44 14.71 -8.81
C VAL A 123 -2.43 15.86 -8.91
N ASN A 124 -3.53 15.77 -8.15
CA ASN A 124 -4.51 16.81 -7.96
C ASN A 124 -5.15 16.70 -6.56
N ARG A 125 -6.21 17.47 -6.27
CA ARG A 125 -6.86 17.49 -4.95
C ARG A 125 -7.47 16.14 -4.52
N PHE A 126 -7.74 15.25 -5.46
CA PHE A 126 -8.46 14.01 -5.20
C PHE A 126 -7.66 12.76 -5.54
N ILE A 127 -6.61 12.86 -6.36
CA ILE A 127 -5.90 11.72 -6.93
C ILE A 127 -4.44 11.73 -6.49
N THR A 128 -4.00 10.60 -5.98
CA THR A 128 -2.60 10.36 -5.59
C THR A 128 -1.98 9.22 -6.38
N ILE A 129 -0.65 9.30 -6.55
CA ILE A 129 0.20 8.16 -6.89
C ILE A 129 0.93 7.77 -5.61
N GLU A 130 0.84 6.51 -5.23
CA GLU A 130 1.31 6.03 -3.93
C GLU A 130 2.36 4.92 -4.07
N PRO A 131 3.63 5.27 -4.29
CA PRO A 131 4.71 4.30 -4.12
C PRO A 131 4.84 3.92 -2.64
N ALA A 132 5.01 2.63 -2.37
CA ALA A 132 5.23 2.13 -1.03
C ALA A 132 6.13 0.91 -1.01
N VAL A 133 6.84 0.76 0.11
CA VAL A 133 7.55 -0.46 0.49
C VAL A 133 6.68 -1.15 1.53
N TYR A 134 6.48 -2.44 1.37
CA TYR A 134 5.75 -3.25 2.34
C TYR A 134 6.57 -4.48 2.73
N TYR A 135 6.29 -4.97 3.92
CA TYR A 135 6.82 -6.22 4.41
C TYR A 135 5.67 -7.10 4.89
N HIS A 136 5.52 -8.28 4.30
CA HIS A 136 4.58 -9.29 4.77
C HIS A 136 5.31 -10.23 5.71
N MET A 137 4.95 -10.21 6.97
CA MET A 137 5.48 -11.08 8.00
C MET A 137 4.48 -12.20 8.24
N SER A 138 4.82 -13.42 7.85
CA SER A 138 4.00 -14.60 8.15
C SER A 138 4.07 -14.91 9.64
N LEU A 139 2.91 -15.08 10.28
CA LEU A 139 2.83 -15.46 11.69
C LEU A 139 2.88 -16.98 11.89
N ASN A 140 2.66 -17.76 10.83
CA ASN A 140 2.66 -19.20 10.88
C ASN A 140 4.04 -19.80 10.53
N ASP A 141 4.74 -19.23 9.52
CA ASP A 141 6.07 -19.66 9.08
C ASP A 141 6.94 -18.43 8.79
N PHE A 142 7.70 -18.00 9.78
CA PHE A 142 8.49 -16.78 9.70
C PHE A 142 9.61 -16.85 8.64
N SER A 143 10.17 -18.04 8.42
CA SER A 143 11.35 -18.23 7.56
C SER A 143 11.01 -18.24 6.06
N ASP A 144 9.93 -18.87 5.67
CA ASP A 144 9.59 -19.08 4.25
C ASP A 144 8.43 -18.20 3.75
N GLY A 145 7.66 -17.61 4.67
CA GLY A 145 6.47 -16.84 4.35
C GLY A 145 6.64 -15.31 4.36
N SER A 146 7.82 -14.81 4.72
CA SER A 146 8.05 -13.36 4.83
C SER A 146 8.55 -12.77 3.51
N LYS A 147 7.90 -11.70 3.03
CA LYS A 147 8.20 -11.07 1.73
C LYS A 147 8.33 -9.57 1.89
N VAL A 148 9.39 -8.99 1.33
CA VAL A 148 9.55 -7.55 1.13
C VAL A 148 9.18 -7.23 -0.31
N GLY A 149 8.42 -6.16 -0.53
CA GLY A 149 8.05 -5.75 -1.88
C GLY A 149 7.84 -4.26 -2.03
N LEU A 150 7.77 -3.86 -3.29
CA LEU A 150 7.35 -2.52 -3.70
C LEU A 150 5.94 -2.59 -4.27
N LYS A 151 5.11 -1.61 -3.97
CA LYS A 151 3.82 -1.43 -4.61
C LYS A 151 3.68 -0.02 -5.15
N LEU A 152 2.90 0.10 -6.20
CA LEU A 152 2.48 1.38 -6.75
C LEU A 152 0.96 1.42 -6.76
N GLY A 153 0.38 2.40 -6.09
CA GLY A 153 -1.05 2.60 -6.00
C GLY A 153 -1.51 3.89 -6.67
N LEU A 154 -2.78 3.91 -7.05
CA LEU A 154 -3.53 5.11 -7.39
C LEU A 154 -4.61 5.27 -6.32
N GLY A 155 -4.54 6.34 -5.56
CA GLY A 155 -5.48 6.67 -4.49
C GLY A 155 -6.43 7.79 -4.89
N PHE A 156 -7.65 7.71 -4.38
CA PHE A 156 -8.70 8.71 -4.53
C PHE A 156 -9.19 9.11 -3.14
N TYR A 157 -9.22 10.42 -2.88
CA TYR A 157 -9.65 11.03 -1.62
C TYR A 157 -10.90 11.87 -1.87
N PHE A 158 -11.96 11.65 -1.07
CA PHE A 158 -13.27 12.31 -1.20
C PHE A 158 -13.73 12.93 0.12
#